data_2e604f794291060deb9fdc44b93fa382
#
_entry.id   2e604f794291060deb9fdc44b93fa382
#
_cell.length_a   1.000
_cell.length_b   1.000
_cell.length_c   1.000
_cell.angle_alpha   90.00
_cell.angle_beta   90.00
_cell.angle_gamma   90.00
#
_symmetry.space_group_name_H-M   'P 1'
#
loop_
_entity.id
_entity.type
_entity.pdbx_description
1 polymer ?
#
loop_
_entity_poly.entity_id
_entity_poly.type
_entity_poly.pdbx_seq_one_letter_code
_entity_poly.pdbx_strand_id
1 'polypeptide(L)'
;MIAAISAKYKVIYADPPWQFKTYSKKGLGKSADKHYPTMSLEDIKALPVSKLADKDCALFMWTTIPFLRQSFDVMESWGFEYKTVAFVWIKRNRKSDGLFWGTGYWTRANSEICMLATRGNPKRESASVHQVIISHVEEHSKKPQEARNRIEKLMGDVPKIELFARQRVDGWNAWGNEVDCDVRPNGVSE
;
A
#
# COMPACT_ATOMS: atom_id res chain seq x y z
N MET A 1 22.52 18.58 -1.04
CA MET A 1 22.24 18.27 0.38
C MET A 1 20.78 17.87 0.48
N ILE A 2 20.50 16.57 0.60
CA ILE A 2 19.13 16.09 0.85
C ILE A 2 18.92 16.28 2.35
N ALA A 3 17.94 17.13 2.70
CA ALA A 3 17.64 17.45 4.09
C ALA A 3 17.35 16.18 4.89
N ALA A 4 17.90 16.08 6.08
CA ALA A 4 17.52 15.05 7.05
C ALA A 4 16.00 15.12 7.25
N ILE A 5 15.36 13.95 7.37
CA ILE A 5 13.90 13.78 7.49
C ILE A 5 13.37 14.66 8.62
N SER A 6 12.90 15.88 8.30
CA SER A 6 12.15 16.72 9.25
C SER A 6 10.64 16.63 9.00
N ALA A 7 10.22 16.19 7.81
CA ALA A 7 8.81 16.08 7.46
C ALA A 7 8.19 14.85 8.14
N LYS A 8 7.18 15.09 8.97
CA LYS A 8 6.34 14.04 9.56
C LYS A 8 5.02 13.98 8.79
N TYR A 9 4.65 12.76 8.40
CA TYR A 9 3.45 12.53 7.60
C TYR A 9 2.27 12.14 8.47
N LYS A 10 1.13 12.75 8.21
CA LYS A 10 -0.16 12.40 8.84
C LYS A 10 -0.87 11.27 8.11
N VAL A 11 -0.47 11.03 6.85
CA VAL A 11 -0.95 9.92 6.04
C VAL A 11 0.23 9.19 5.42
N ILE A 12 0.27 7.87 5.59
CA ILE A 12 1.16 6.97 4.90
C ILE A 12 0.31 6.00 4.08
N TYR A 13 0.56 5.92 2.78
CA TYR A 13 -0.06 4.99 1.86
C TYR A 13 1.00 4.03 1.35
N ALA A 14 0.78 2.72 1.45
CA ALA A 14 1.80 1.72 1.15
C ALA A 14 1.23 0.53 0.38
N ASP A 15 1.98 0.08 -0.63
CA ASP A 15 1.74 -1.17 -1.36
C ASP A 15 3.01 -2.03 -1.33
N PRO A 16 3.29 -2.73 -0.19
CA PRO A 16 4.52 -3.49 -0.06
C PRO A 16 4.67 -4.57 -1.14
N PRO A 17 5.88 -4.75 -1.71
CA PRO A 17 6.14 -5.74 -2.75
C PRO A 17 6.29 -7.14 -2.14
N TRP A 18 5.16 -7.73 -1.72
CA TRP A 18 5.10 -9.02 -1.06
C TRP A 18 5.75 -10.14 -1.89
N GLN A 19 6.67 -10.88 -1.29
CA GLN A 19 7.31 -12.04 -1.93
C GLN A 19 6.42 -13.28 -1.83
N PHE A 20 5.88 -13.73 -2.95
CA PHE A 20 5.07 -14.94 -3.03
C PHE A 20 5.92 -16.21 -3.15
N LYS A 21 5.79 -17.13 -2.22
CA LYS A 21 6.25 -18.51 -2.41
C LYS A 21 5.22 -19.27 -3.24
N THR A 22 5.50 -19.53 -4.50
CA THR A 22 4.64 -20.35 -5.35
C THR A 22 4.87 -21.82 -5.07
N TYR A 23 3.81 -22.56 -4.72
CA TYR A 23 3.87 -24.01 -4.43
C TYR A 23 3.97 -24.87 -5.69
N SER A 24 3.81 -24.34 -6.88
CA SER A 24 3.90 -25.10 -8.12
C SER A 24 4.77 -24.42 -9.17
N LYS A 25 5.58 -25.21 -9.90
CA LYS A 25 6.40 -24.74 -11.03
C LYS A 25 5.56 -24.10 -12.15
N LYS A 26 4.30 -24.50 -12.33
CA LYS A 26 3.36 -23.89 -13.30
C LYS A 26 2.88 -22.49 -12.91
N GLY A 27 2.94 -22.13 -11.62
CA GLY A 27 2.58 -20.80 -11.12
C GLY A 27 3.69 -19.75 -11.24
N LEU A 28 4.95 -20.18 -11.44
CA LEU A 28 6.13 -19.30 -11.52
C LEU A 28 6.06 -18.25 -12.64
N GLY A 29 5.34 -18.55 -13.73
CA GLY A 29 5.17 -17.62 -14.86
C GLY A 29 4.31 -16.39 -14.57
N LYS A 30 3.51 -16.43 -13.49
CA LYS A 30 2.57 -15.37 -13.06
C LYS A 30 2.95 -14.77 -11.70
N SER A 31 4.13 -15.12 -11.16
CA SER A 31 4.61 -14.61 -9.88
C SER A 31 5.09 -13.18 -10.00
N ALA A 32 4.87 -12.39 -8.94
CA ALA A 32 5.32 -11.00 -8.82
C ALA A 32 6.84 -10.87 -8.99
N ASP A 33 7.62 -11.85 -8.53
CA ASP A 33 9.09 -11.90 -8.63
C ASP A 33 9.66 -11.79 -10.06
N LYS A 34 8.83 -12.02 -11.09
CA LYS A 34 9.23 -11.84 -12.51
C LYS A 34 8.98 -10.44 -13.04
N HIS A 35 8.19 -9.64 -12.33
CA HIS A 35 7.74 -8.34 -12.83
C HIS A 35 8.40 -7.17 -12.11
N TYR A 36 8.81 -7.35 -10.85
CA TYR A 36 9.52 -6.34 -10.06
C TYR A 36 10.25 -6.99 -8.88
N PRO A 37 11.30 -6.35 -8.33
CA PRO A 37 11.97 -6.84 -7.13
C PRO A 37 11.00 -6.93 -5.96
N THR A 38 10.85 -8.12 -5.39
CA THR A 38 10.08 -8.34 -4.18
C THR A 38 10.96 -8.21 -2.95
N MET A 39 10.35 -7.96 -1.78
CA MET A 39 11.05 -7.89 -0.51
C MET A 39 10.62 -9.04 0.40
N SER A 40 11.55 -9.53 1.22
CA SER A 40 11.19 -10.47 2.26
C SER A 40 10.29 -9.81 3.32
N LEU A 41 9.50 -10.60 4.04
CA LEU A 41 8.66 -10.08 5.13
C LEU A 41 9.50 -9.35 6.18
N GLU A 42 10.67 -9.88 6.52
CA GLU A 42 11.56 -9.31 7.52
C GLU A 42 12.15 -7.98 7.05
N ASP A 43 12.51 -7.85 5.76
CA ASP A 43 12.97 -6.58 5.20
C ASP A 43 11.87 -5.51 5.21
N ILE A 44 10.63 -5.89 4.87
CA ILE A 44 9.48 -4.98 4.94
C ILE A 44 9.25 -4.52 6.39
N LYS A 45 9.27 -5.42 7.36
CA LYS A 45 9.12 -5.11 8.78
C LYS A 45 10.24 -4.21 9.33
N ALA A 46 11.47 -4.41 8.83
CA ALA A 46 12.64 -3.65 9.26
C ALA A 46 12.66 -2.19 8.76
N LEU A 47 11.82 -1.83 7.80
CA LEU A 47 11.75 -0.45 7.31
C LEU A 47 11.37 0.52 8.45
N PRO A 48 12.11 1.62 8.64
CA PRO A 48 11.88 2.56 9.74
C PRO A 48 10.72 3.52 9.47
N VAL A 49 9.56 2.98 9.07
CA VAL A 49 8.36 3.76 8.70
C VAL A 49 7.87 4.61 9.88
N SER A 50 8.05 4.12 11.12
CA SER A 50 7.75 4.88 12.34
C SER A 50 8.48 6.23 12.43
N LYS A 51 9.65 6.38 11.78
CA LYS A 51 10.40 7.65 11.74
C LYS A 51 9.78 8.66 10.78
N LEU A 52 9.01 8.22 9.80
CA LEU A 52 8.29 9.06 8.85
C LEU A 52 6.96 9.56 9.43
N ALA A 53 6.35 8.77 10.30
CA ALA A 53 5.03 9.03 10.84
C ALA A 53 5.00 10.21 11.84
N ASP A 54 3.98 11.06 11.72
CA ASP A 54 3.60 12.01 12.77
C ASP A 54 3.16 11.24 14.04
N LYS A 55 3.08 11.95 15.17
CA LYS A 55 2.50 11.38 16.40
C LYS A 55 1.06 10.90 16.20
N ASP A 56 0.30 11.58 15.34
CA ASP A 56 -1.06 11.25 14.94
C ASP A 56 -1.09 10.97 13.44
N CYS A 57 -0.97 9.70 13.05
CA CYS A 57 -0.81 9.27 11.66
C CYS A 57 -1.73 8.11 11.30
N ALA A 58 -2.30 8.16 10.10
CA ALA A 58 -3.07 7.07 9.49
C ALA A 58 -2.23 6.34 8.44
N LEU A 59 -2.17 5.02 8.54
CA LEU A 59 -1.54 4.13 7.57
C LEU A 59 -2.62 3.42 6.75
N PHE A 60 -2.55 3.55 5.43
CA PHE A 60 -3.35 2.81 4.47
C PHE A 60 -2.44 1.83 3.74
N MET A 61 -2.57 0.53 4.01
CA MET A 61 -1.66 -0.48 3.48
C MET A 61 -2.40 -1.55 2.70
N TRP A 62 -2.01 -1.71 1.42
CA TRP A 62 -2.51 -2.78 0.58
C TRP A 62 -1.95 -4.13 0.98
N THR A 63 -2.80 -5.12 0.96
CA THR A 63 -2.43 -6.52 1.10
C THR A 63 -3.24 -7.40 0.18
N THR A 64 -2.66 -8.52 -0.20
CA THR A 64 -3.37 -9.61 -0.85
C THR A 64 -3.85 -10.61 0.20
N ILE A 65 -4.94 -11.32 -0.08
CA ILE A 65 -5.54 -12.26 0.88
C ILE A 65 -4.54 -13.28 1.45
N PRO A 66 -3.60 -13.85 0.66
CA PRO A 66 -2.59 -14.76 1.19
C PRO A 66 -1.64 -14.15 2.23
N PHE A 67 -1.43 -12.82 2.21
CA PHE A 67 -0.56 -12.10 3.15
C PHE A 67 -1.32 -11.36 4.25
N LEU A 68 -2.63 -11.58 4.35
CA LEU A 68 -3.47 -10.89 5.33
C LEU A 68 -2.93 -11.04 6.77
N ARG A 69 -2.52 -12.24 7.16
CA ARG A 69 -1.96 -12.51 8.49
C ARG A 69 -0.66 -11.71 8.72
N GLN A 70 0.27 -11.79 7.77
CA GLN A 70 1.56 -11.11 7.86
C GLN A 70 1.45 -9.58 7.81
N SER A 71 0.39 -9.06 7.22
CA SER A 71 0.14 -7.62 7.18
C SER A 71 -0.05 -7.00 8.56
N PHE A 72 -0.63 -7.73 9.52
CA PHE A 72 -0.75 -7.26 10.90
C PHE A 72 0.63 -7.12 11.54
N ASP A 73 1.52 -8.12 11.35
CA ASP A 73 2.87 -8.08 11.89
C ASP A 73 3.69 -6.90 11.34
N VAL A 74 3.48 -6.55 10.04
CA VAL A 74 4.12 -5.37 9.43
C VAL A 74 3.60 -4.08 10.03
N MET A 75 2.28 -3.91 10.17
CA MET A 75 1.70 -2.70 10.76
C MET A 75 2.20 -2.48 12.19
N GLU A 76 2.23 -3.53 13.00
CA GLU A 76 2.76 -3.49 14.38
C GLU A 76 4.25 -3.14 14.41
N SER A 77 5.07 -3.74 13.52
CA SER A 77 6.50 -3.44 13.41
C SER A 77 6.77 -1.98 13.04
N TRP A 78 5.86 -1.36 12.25
CA TRP A 78 5.92 0.05 11.89
C TRP A 78 5.36 0.99 12.96
N GLY A 79 4.83 0.44 14.07
CA GLY A 79 4.29 1.20 15.21
C GLY A 79 2.86 1.69 14.99
N PHE A 80 2.07 0.93 14.24
CA PHE A 80 0.66 1.21 13.98
C PHE A 80 -0.25 0.11 14.54
N GLU A 81 -1.41 0.51 15.02
CA GLU A 81 -2.48 -0.37 15.49
C GLU A 81 -3.57 -0.49 14.43
N TYR A 82 -3.90 -1.71 14.03
CA TYR A 82 -4.98 -1.98 13.09
C TYR A 82 -6.34 -1.47 13.61
N LYS A 83 -7.12 -0.84 12.74
CA LYS A 83 -8.46 -0.34 13.07
C LYS A 83 -9.57 -1.01 12.26
N THR A 84 -9.39 -1.10 10.93
CA THR A 84 -10.41 -1.67 10.04
C THR A 84 -9.83 -1.89 8.63
N VAL A 85 -10.64 -2.45 7.74
CA VAL A 85 -10.40 -2.42 6.30
C VAL A 85 -10.90 -1.08 5.76
N ALA A 86 -9.98 -0.25 5.23
CA ALA A 86 -10.31 1.01 4.60
C ALA A 86 -11.04 0.80 3.27
N PHE A 87 -10.44 -0.01 2.39
CA PHE A 87 -11.01 -0.28 1.07
C PHE A 87 -10.96 -1.76 0.72
N VAL A 88 -11.98 -2.19 -0.02
CA VAL A 88 -12.03 -3.47 -0.72
C VAL A 88 -12.14 -3.16 -2.21
N TRP A 89 -11.10 -3.49 -2.97
CA TRP A 89 -11.10 -3.31 -4.41
C TRP A 89 -11.64 -4.55 -5.09
N ILE A 90 -12.80 -4.43 -5.74
CA ILE A 90 -13.41 -5.43 -6.60
C ILE A 90 -12.94 -5.15 -8.03
N LYS A 91 -12.21 -6.08 -8.61
CA LYS A 91 -11.56 -5.93 -9.91
C LYS A 91 -12.51 -6.31 -11.05
N ARG A 92 -12.62 -5.42 -12.05
CA ARG A 92 -13.23 -5.74 -13.35
C ARG A 92 -12.16 -6.10 -14.37
N ASN A 93 -12.54 -6.84 -15.38
CA ASN A 93 -11.64 -7.15 -16.50
C ASN A 93 -11.20 -5.86 -17.20
N ARG A 94 -9.96 -5.88 -17.78
CA ARG A 94 -9.39 -4.68 -18.43
C ARG A 94 -10.24 -4.12 -19.57
N LYS A 95 -10.96 -4.98 -20.29
CA LYS A 95 -11.69 -4.62 -21.53
C LYS A 95 -13.20 -4.94 -21.46
N SER A 96 -13.73 -5.34 -20.31
CA SER A 96 -15.15 -5.67 -20.15
C SER A 96 -15.61 -5.41 -18.72
N ASP A 97 -16.90 -5.19 -18.53
CA ASP A 97 -17.51 -4.94 -17.23
C ASP A 97 -17.63 -6.18 -16.33
N GLY A 98 -17.30 -7.36 -16.86
CA GLY A 98 -17.27 -8.59 -16.08
C GLY A 98 -16.19 -8.57 -15.00
N LEU A 99 -16.39 -9.36 -13.96
CA LEU A 99 -15.43 -9.47 -12.87
C LEU A 99 -14.15 -10.18 -13.33
N PHE A 100 -13.00 -9.66 -12.88
CA PHE A 100 -11.70 -10.31 -13.08
C PHE A 100 -11.56 -11.53 -12.17
N TRP A 101 -11.09 -12.65 -12.71
CA TRP A 101 -10.83 -13.87 -11.97
C TRP A 101 -9.35 -14.23 -12.01
N GLY A 102 -8.67 -14.03 -10.89
CA GLY A 102 -7.29 -14.46 -10.69
C GLY A 102 -7.15 -15.96 -10.42
N THR A 103 -5.91 -16.42 -10.20
CA THR A 103 -5.63 -17.82 -9.89
C THR A 103 -6.16 -18.26 -8.54
N GLY A 104 -5.94 -17.51 -7.48
CA GLY A 104 -6.42 -17.80 -6.14
C GLY A 104 -5.93 -19.14 -5.56
N TYR A 105 -6.19 -19.35 -4.27
CA TYR A 105 -5.94 -20.59 -3.54
C TYR A 105 -7.27 -21.08 -2.98
N TRP A 106 -7.68 -22.30 -3.32
CA TRP A 106 -9.00 -22.88 -3.12
C TRP A 106 -10.11 -22.23 -3.97
N THR A 107 -10.27 -20.92 -3.91
CA THR A 107 -11.25 -20.17 -4.70
C THR A 107 -10.57 -19.25 -5.69
N ARG A 108 -11.26 -18.83 -6.74
CA ARG A 108 -10.76 -17.86 -7.72
C ARG A 108 -10.70 -16.48 -7.07
N ALA A 109 -9.49 -15.91 -6.98
CA ALA A 109 -9.31 -14.59 -6.37
C ALA A 109 -9.81 -13.46 -7.28
N ASN A 110 -10.37 -12.43 -6.65
CA ASN A 110 -10.72 -11.18 -7.32
C ASN A 110 -10.20 -9.98 -6.54
N SER A 111 -10.64 -9.83 -5.28
CA SER A 111 -10.43 -8.60 -4.52
C SER A 111 -9.03 -8.47 -3.92
N GLU A 112 -8.63 -7.21 -3.71
CA GLU A 112 -7.54 -6.82 -2.82
C GLU A 112 -8.06 -5.91 -1.71
N ILE A 113 -7.37 -5.88 -0.59
CA ILE A 113 -7.78 -5.18 0.62
C ILE A 113 -6.75 -4.10 0.94
N CYS A 114 -7.22 -2.87 1.21
CA CYS A 114 -6.43 -1.82 1.81
C CYS A 114 -6.81 -1.70 3.29
N MET A 115 -5.87 -1.98 4.17
CA MET A 115 -6.08 -1.95 5.62
C MET A 115 -5.83 -0.54 6.15
N LEU A 116 -6.59 -0.13 7.17
CA LEU A 116 -6.37 1.09 7.92
C LEU A 116 -5.82 0.75 9.31
N ALA A 117 -4.67 1.32 9.60
CA ALA A 117 -4.09 1.31 10.94
C ALA A 117 -3.76 2.74 11.38
N THR A 118 -3.67 2.99 12.68
CA THR A 118 -3.37 4.33 13.19
C THR A 118 -2.25 4.28 14.22
N ARG A 119 -1.53 5.39 14.29
CA ARG A 119 -0.66 5.75 15.39
C ARG A 119 -1.22 7.02 16.03
N GLY A 120 -1.30 7.08 17.37
CA GLY A 120 -1.94 8.20 18.04
C GLY A 120 -3.44 8.30 17.73
N ASN A 121 -3.93 9.51 17.53
CA ASN A 121 -5.36 9.79 17.33
C ASN A 121 -5.60 10.70 16.10
N PRO A 122 -5.27 10.23 14.87
CA PRO A 122 -5.52 11.02 13.67
C PRO A 122 -7.02 11.29 13.50
N LYS A 123 -7.35 12.48 13.02
CA LYS A 123 -8.76 12.88 12.78
C LYS A 123 -9.05 12.74 11.29
N ARG A 124 -10.23 12.19 10.97
CA ARG A 124 -10.79 12.25 9.62
C ARG A 124 -11.52 13.56 9.42
N GLU A 125 -11.48 14.09 8.21
CA GLU A 125 -12.25 15.28 7.80
C GLU A 125 -13.64 14.89 7.31
N SER A 126 -13.74 13.80 6.53
CA SER A 126 -15.01 13.34 5.97
C SER A 126 -15.48 12.02 6.58
N ALA A 127 -16.80 11.91 6.81
CA ALA A 127 -17.48 10.68 7.22
C ALA A 127 -18.16 9.96 6.04
N SER A 128 -18.10 10.51 4.81
CA SER A 128 -18.88 10.03 3.65
C SER A 128 -18.06 9.21 2.64
N VAL A 129 -16.88 8.73 3.03
CA VAL A 129 -16.04 7.91 2.14
C VAL A 129 -16.48 6.46 2.18
N HIS A 130 -16.78 5.88 1.02
CA HIS A 130 -17.23 4.50 0.90
C HIS A 130 -16.06 3.51 0.85
N GLN A 131 -16.27 2.32 1.40
CA GLN A 131 -15.24 1.28 1.49
C GLN A 131 -15.00 0.55 0.16
N VAL A 132 -16.05 0.21 -0.58
CA VAL A 132 -15.94 -0.61 -1.80
C VAL A 132 -15.51 0.24 -2.98
N ILE A 133 -14.43 -0.19 -3.66
CA ILE A 133 -13.99 0.36 -4.94
C ILE A 133 -14.23 -0.70 -6.01
N ILE A 134 -14.89 -0.35 -7.10
CA ILE A 134 -15.09 -1.21 -8.25
C ILE A 134 -14.47 -0.52 -9.46
N SER A 135 -13.42 -1.10 -10.01
CA SER A 135 -12.74 -0.53 -11.18
C SER A 135 -12.09 -1.61 -12.05
N HIS A 136 -11.78 -1.24 -13.28
CA HIS A 136 -11.02 -2.09 -14.19
C HIS A 136 -9.59 -2.27 -13.69
N VAL A 137 -9.01 -3.45 -13.94
CA VAL A 137 -7.57 -3.65 -13.79
C VAL A 137 -6.85 -2.89 -14.89
N GLU A 138 -5.79 -2.17 -14.52
CA GLU A 138 -4.93 -1.45 -15.45
C GLU A 138 -3.65 -2.23 -15.71
N GLU A 139 -2.51 -1.58 -15.56
CA GLU A 139 -1.19 -2.22 -15.63
C GLU A 139 -0.97 -3.18 -14.46
N HIS A 140 -0.01 -4.08 -14.61
CA HIS A 140 0.25 -5.11 -13.60
C HIS A 140 0.50 -4.48 -12.22
N SER A 141 -0.24 -4.93 -11.23
CA SER A 141 -0.13 -4.51 -9.81
C SER A 141 -0.49 -3.05 -9.50
N LYS A 142 -0.89 -2.23 -10.47
CA LYS A 142 -1.29 -0.84 -10.25
C LYS A 142 -2.60 -0.78 -9.45
N LYS A 143 -2.57 -0.04 -8.34
CA LYS A 143 -3.76 0.17 -7.52
C LYS A 143 -4.64 1.27 -8.11
N PRO A 144 -5.96 1.22 -7.89
CA PRO A 144 -6.88 2.21 -8.46
C PRO A 144 -6.60 3.60 -7.89
N GLN A 145 -6.54 4.61 -8.78
CA GLN A 145 -6.38 6.03 -8.38
C GLN A 145 -7.47 6.48 -7.40
N GLU A 146 -8.66 5.90 -7.51
CA GLU A 146 -9.79 6.15 -6.61
C GLU A 146 -9.42 5.96 -5.13
N ALA A 147 -8.49 5.07 -4.81
CA ALA A 147 -8.04 4.87 -3.44
C ALA A 147 -7.36 6.14 -2.89
N ARG A 148 -6.46 6.77 -3.66
CA ARG A 148 -5.82 8.04 -3.25
C ARG A 148 -6.83 9.17 -3.12
N ASN A 149 -7.74 9.31 -4.09
CA ASN A 149 -8.79 10.32 -4.06
C ASN A 149 -9.66 10.19 -2.80
N ARG A 150 -9.97 8.95 -2.41
CA ARG A 150 -10.73 8.66 -1.18
C ARG A 150 -9.94 8.93 0.10
N ILE A 151 -8.65 8.64 0.11
CA ILE A 151 -7.77 8.98 1.24
C ILE A 151 -7.72 10.49 1.42
N GLU A 152 -7.55 11.26 0.35
CA GLU A 152 -7.55 12.72 0.38
C GLU A 152 -8.89 13.28 0.88
N LYS A 153 -10.00 12.75 0.39
CA LYS A 153 -11.33 13.13 0.88
C LYS A 153 -11.52 12.79 2.36
N LEU A 154 -11.01 11.63 2.80
CA LEU A 154 -11.15 11.16 4.18
C LEU A 154 -10.32 11.98 5.16
N MET A 155 -9.08 12.32 4.78
CA MET A 155 -8.07 12.89 5.68
C MET A 155 -7.83 14.38 5.48
N GLY A 156 -8.34 14.96 4.38
CA GLY A 156 -8.12 16.35 4.00
C GLY A 156 -6.73 16.65 3.44
N ASP A 157 -6.42 17.94 3.33
CA ASP A 157 -5.10 18.39 2.87
C ASP A 157 -4.08 18.37 4.02
N VAL A 158 -3.40 17.23 4.16
CA VAL A 158 -2.40 16.97 5.18
C VAL A 158 -1.11 16.43 4.55
N PRO A 159 0.05 16.57 5.22
CA PRO A 159 1.28 15.93 4.75
C PRO A 159 1.10 14.43 4.56
N LYS A 160 1.36 13.95 3.35
CA LYS A 160 1.11 12.56 2.93
C LYS A 160 2.24 12.01 2.09
N ILE A 161 2.52 10.72 2.23
CA ILE A 161 3.55 10.01 1.48
C ILE A 161 3.03 8.66 0.98
N GLU A 162 3.43 8.29 -0.24
CA GLU A 162 3.28 6.96 -0.79
C GLU A 162 4.61 6.20 -0.68
N LEU A 163 4.58 5.05 0.00
CA LEU A 163 5.71 4.12 0.08
C LEU A 163 5.57 3.05 -1.00
N PHE A 164 6.71 2.62 -1.55
CA PHE A 164 6.79 1.71 -2.70
C PHE A 164 6.12 2.30 -3.95
N ALA A 165 6.18 3.63 -4.06
CA ALA A 165 5.59 4.37 -5.18
C ALA A 165 6.24 3.96 -6.51
N ARG A 166 5.42 3.82 -7.55
CA ARG A 166 5.85 3.50 -8.92
C ARG A 166 5.67 4.70 -9.87
N GLN A 167 5.02 5.74 -9.41
CA GLN A 167 4.85 7.01 -10.10
C GLN A 167 4.73 8.15 -9.09
N ARG A 168 5.11 9.35 -9.50
CA ARG A 168 4.84 10.54 -8.70
C ARG A 168 3.41 11.00 -8.90
N VAL A 169 2.78 11.44 -7.82
CA VAL A 169 1.42 11.99 -7.82
C VAL A 169 1.45 13.35 -7.13
N ASP A 170 0.84 14.36 -7.74
CA ASP A 170 0.79 15.71 -7.18
C ASP A 170 0.16 15.71 -5.78
N GLY A 171 0.77 16.47 -4.88
CA GLY A 171 0.34 16.55 -3.49
C GLY A 171 0.77 15.35 -2.60
N TRP A 172 1.48 14.37 -3.16
CA TRP A 172 2.05 13.24 -2.44
C TRP A 172 3.57 13.24 -2.51
N ASN A 173 4.23 13.10 -1.39
CA ASN A 173 5.62 12.70 -1.38
C ASN A 173 5.71 11.21 -1.74
N ALA A 174 6.86 10.80 -2.27
CA ALA A 174 7.05 9.45 -2.76
C ALA A 174 8.37 8.84 -2.27
N TRP A 175 8.31 7.55 -1.97
CA TRP A 175 9.48 6.69 -1.81
C TRP A 175 9.23 5.35 -2.51
N GLY A 176 10.13 4.95 -3.40
CA GLY A 176 10.02 3.71 -4.17
C GLY A 176 11.16 3.53 -5.16
N ASN A 177 11.28 2.36 -5.76
CA ASN A 177 12.39 2.03 -6.66
C ASN A 177 12.22 2.59 -8.08
N GLU A 178 11.02 3.04 -8.45
CA GLU A 178 10.69 3.50 -9.80
C GLU A 178 10.47 5.02 -9.86
N VAL A 179 10.77 5.75 -8.80
CA VAL A 179 10.54 7.20 -8.69
C VAL A 179 11.73 7.94 -8.06
N ASP A 180 11.84 9.24 -8.35
CA ASP A 180 12.70 10.11 -7.57
C ASP A 180 12.10 10.28 -6.18
N CYS A 181 12.85 9.83 -5.15
CA CYS A 181 12.38 9.77 -3.78
C CYS A 181 12.48 11.13 -3.08
N ASP A 182 11.43 11.53 -2.37
CA ASP A 182 11.46 12.73 -1.51
C ASP A 182 12.10 12.44 -0.14
N VAL A 183 12.15 11.17 0.25
CA VAL A 183 12.74 10.71 1.52
C VAL A 183 13.54 9.43 1.32
N ARG A 184 14.54 9.21 2.19
CA ARG A 184 15.27 7.94 2.28
C ARG A 184 15.07 7.35 3.67
N PRO A 185 14.22 6.34 3.86
CA PRO A 185 13.93 5.77 5.18
C PRO A 185 15.17 5.25 5.91
N ASN A 186 16.15 4.77 5.17
CA ASN A 186 17.31 4.07 5.75
C ASN A 186 18.51 4.96 6.12
N GLY A 187 18.47 6.29 5.90
CA GLY A 187 19.58 7.16 6.24
C GLY A 187 20.97 6.75 5.65
N VAL A 188 20.98 5.88 4.64
CA VAL A 188 22.20 5.42 3.97
C VAL A 188 22.58 6.52 2.98
N SER A 189 23.59 7.30 3.34
CA SER A 189 24.45 8.01 2.38
C SER A 189 25.20 6.96 1.57
N GLU A 190 25.25 7.14 0.26
CA GLU A 190 26.28 6.50 -0.56
C GLU A 190 27.66 6.82 -0.03
#